data_009d6f0b3ee8aa2ddd8c757d2c1b6be9
#
_entry.id   009d6f0b3ee8aa2ddd8c757d2c1b6be9
#
_cell.length_a   1.000
_cell.length_b   1.000
_cell.length_c   1.000
_cell.angle_alpha   90.00
_cell.angle_beta   90.00
_cell.angle_gamma   90.00
#
_symmetry.space_group_name_H-M   'P 1'
#
loop_
_entity.id
_entity.type
_entity.pdbx_description
1 polymer ?
#
loop_
_entity_poly.entity_id
_entity_poly.type
_entity_poly.pdbx_seq_one_letter_code
_entity_poly.pdbx_strand_id
1 'polypeptide(L)' 'MNESATVSADVPTGFRPIRIPGGFVGVNGPLHGRLQDGCLHLGFRVEERHLNAAMMCHGGMLMMVADLQLAI' A
#
# COMPACT_ATOMS: atom_id res chain seq x y z
N MET A 1 7.12 3.27 17.63
CA MET A 1 6.92 3.80 17.06
C MET A 1 6.39 4.49 16.91
N ASN A 2 6.62 4.39 16.78
CA ASN A 2 6.18 5.09 16.25
C ASN A 2 5.80 5.49 15.80
N GLU A 3 5.40 5.61 15.70
CA GLU A 3 4.95 6.15 15.03
C GLU A 3 5.19 6.68 14.26
N SER A 4 5.67 7.21 14.74
CA SER A 4 6.03 7.84 13.59
C SER A 4 6.33 6.91 12.60
N ALA A 5 6.25 5.94 12.98
CA ALA A 5 6.33 4.85 12.12
C ALA A 5 5.31 4.89 11.02
N THR A 6 4.53 5.92 11.00
CA THR A 6 3.48 6.06 10.01
C THR A 6 4.04 6.32 8.62
N VAL A 7 5.17 7.01 8.52
CA VAL A 7 5.79 7.29 7.22
C VAL A 7 7.27 7.02 7.33
N SER A 8 7.75 6.07 6.57
CA SER A 8 9.16 5.76 6.59
C SER A 8 9.92 6.68 5.64
N ALA A 9 11.23 6.76 5.85
CA ALA A 9 12.07 7.66 5.07
C ALA A 9 12.13 7.27 3.59
N ASP A 10 11.82 6.01 3.26
CA ASP A 10 11.87 5.56 1.88
C ASP A 10 10.53 5.64 1.17
N VAL A 11 9.53 6.22 1.82
CA VAL A 11 8.24 6.47 1.17
C VAL A 11 8.35 7.76 0.38
N PRO A 12 7.96 7.76 -0.91
CA PRO A 12 8.05 8.98 -1.72
C PRO A 12 7.28 10.14 -1.10
N THR A 13 7.80 11.33 -1.32
CA THR A 13 7.20 12.56 -0.79
C THR A 13 5.74 12.68 -1.19
N GLY A 14 4.91 13.07 -0.25
CA GLY A 14 3.48 13.27 -0.49
C GLY A 14 2.63 12.05 -0.27
N PHE A 15 3.22 10.86 -0.22
CA PHE A 15 2.47 9.66 0.11
C PHE A 15 2.27 9.56 1.61
N ARG A 16 1.05 9.21 2.01
CA ARG A 16 0.70 9.07 3.41
C ARG A 16 -0.06 7.78 3.63
N PRO A 17 0.04 7.19 4.81
CA PRO A 17 -0.72 5.97 5.10
C PRO A 17 -2.21 6.23 4.94
N ILE A 18 -2.90 5.27 4.35
CA ILE A 18 -4.35 5.31 4.21
C ILE A 18 -4.93 4.18 5.02
N ARG A 19 -5.92 4.50 5.85
CA ARG A 19 -6.63 3.47 6.60
C ARG A 19 -7.84 3.03 5.78
N ILE A 20 -7.80 1.80 5.33
CA ILE A 20 -8.91 1.19 4.61
C ILE A 20 -9.44 0.05 5.47
N PRO A 21 -10.72 0.07 5.85
CA PRO A 21 -11.25 -0.99 6.70
C PRO A 21 -11.31 -2.31 5.94
N GLY A 22 -11.22 -3.40 6.69
CA GLY A 22 -11.28 -4.73 6.12
C GLY A 22 -10.13 -5.59 6.60
N GLY A 23 -10.40 -6.87 6.85
CA GLY A 23 -9.38 -7.76 7.39
C GLY A 23 -8.25 -8.03 6.42
N PHE A 24 -8.58 -8.24 5.16
CA PHE A 24 -7.56 -8.58 4.17
C PHE A 24 -6.58 -7.44 3.97
N VAL A 25 -7.09 -6.22 3.82
CA VAL A 25 -6.22 -5.05 3.65
C VAL A 25 -5.42 -4.81 4.93
N GLY A 26 -6.04 -5.02 6.09
CA GLY A 26 -5.37 -4.83 7.35
C GLY A 26 -4.15 -5.71 7.51
N VAL A 27 -4.22 -6.95 7.00
CA VAL A 27 -3.11 -7.89 7.08
C VAL A 27 -2.02 -7.55 6.06
N ASN A 28 -2.42 -7.10 4.87
CA ASN A 28 -1.48 -6.94 3.76
C ASN A 28 -1.00 -5.50 3.54
N GLY A 29 -1.61 -4.52 4.21
CA GLY A 29 -1.16 -3.14 4.16
C GLY A 29 0.14 -2.95 4.91
N PRO A 30 0.51 -1.72 5.21
CA PRO A 30 -0.28 -0.50 4.95
C PRO A 30 -0.19 -0.08 3.50
N LEU A 31 -1.26 0.60 3.06
CA LEU A 31 -1.24 1.28 1.78
C LEU A 31 -0.99 2.76 2.01
N HIS A 32 -0.42 3.39 1.02
CA HIS A 32 -0.15 4.82 1.06
C HIS A 32 -0.83 5.48 -0.12
N GLY A 33 -1.24 6.72 0.05
CA GLY A 33 -1.89 7.44 -1.02
C GLY A 33 -1.38 8.86 -1.14
N ARG A 34 -1.50 9.39 -2.34
CA ARG A 34 -1.15 10.78 -2.63
C ARG A 34 -2.12 11.30 -3.66
N LEU A 35 -2.69 12.48 -3.39
CA LEU A 35 -3.49 13.18 -4.38
C LEU A 35 -2.59 14.12 -5.16
N GLN A 36 -2.63 14.02 -6.48
CA GLN A 36 -1.84 14.88 -7.33
C GLN A 36 -2.63 15.12 -8.62
N ASP A 37 -2.86 16.38 -8.94
CA ASP A 37 -3.56 16.79 -10.17
C ASP A 37 -4.92 16.12 -10.30
N GLY A 38 -5.62 15.98 -9.18
CA GLY A 38 -6.94 15.39 -9.18
C GLY A 38 -6.96 13.87 -9.24
N CYS A 39 -5.78 13.23 -9.24
CA CYS A 39 -5.68 11.78 -9.27
C CYS A 39 -5.18 11.24 -7.94
N LEU A 40 -5.80 10.15 -7.50
CA LEU A 40 -5.34 9.45 -6.31
C LEU A 40 -4.36 8.37 -6.73
N HIS A 41 -3.14 8.46 -6.21
CA HIS A 41 -2.11 7.47 -6.44
C HIS A 41 -2.04 6.57 -5.21
N LEU A 42 -2.19 5.28 -5.40
CA LEU A 42 -2.04 4.31 -4.32
C LEU A 42 -0.74 3.55 -4.49
N GLY A 43 -0.12 3.24 -3.37
CA GLY A 43 1.11 2.47 -3.41
C GLY A 43 1.31 1.71 -2.12
N PHE A 44 2.24 0.79 -2.16
CA PHE A 44 2.65 0.07 -0.97
C PHE A 44 4.11 -0.31 -1.13
N ARG A 45 4.78 -0.51 0.01
CA ARG A 45 6.14 -0.99 -0.01
C ARG A 45 6.10 -2.51 -0.01
N VAL A 46 6.76 -3.13 -0.98
CA VAL A 46 6.80 -4.59 -1.04
C VAL A 46 7.64 -5.12 0.11
N GLU A 47 7.04 -5.99 0.91
CA GLU A 47 7.69 -6.63 2.04
C GLU A 47 7.68 -8.13 1.84
N GLU A 48 8.41 -8.84 2.69
CA GLU A 48 8.56 -10.28 2.54
C GLU A 48 7.21 -11.00 2.47
N ARG A 49 6.24 -10.56 3.27
CA ARG A 49 4.91 -11.19 3.27
C ARG A 49 4.15 -11.00 1.96
N HIS A 50 4.64 -10.12 1.07
CA HIS A 50 4.01 -9.88 -0.22
C HIS A 50 4.63 -10.71 -1.33
N LEU A 51 5.67 -11.48 -1.02
CA LEU A 51 6.41 -12.19 -2.04
C LEU A 51 5.83 -13.57 -2.32
N ASN A 52 5.98 -14.03 -3.55
CA ASN A 52 5.64 -15.39 -3.91
C ASN A 52 6.90 -16.28 -3.80
N ALA A 53 6.77 -17.54 -4.18
CA ALA A 53 7.88 -18.49 -4.08
C ALA A 53 9.08 -18.11 -4.93
N ALA A 54 8.88 -17.28 -5.95
CA ALA A 54 9.96 -16.81 -6.81
C ALA A 54 10.59 -15.52 -6.29
N MET A 55 10.25 -15.10 -5.07
CA MET A 55 10.76 -13.89 -4.43
C MET A 55 10.37 -12.62 -5.19
N MET A 56 9.21 -12.64 -5.84
CA MET A 56 8.64 -11.50 -6.53
C MET A 56 7.31 -11.16 -5.90
N CYS A 57 6.89 -9.89 -6.01
CA CYS A 57 5.62 -9.50 -5.45
C CYS A 57 4.50 -10.38 -6.01
N HIS A 58 3.70 -10.94 -5.09
CA HIS A 58 2.62 -11.83 -5.47
C HIS A 58 1.58 -11.08 -6.31
N GLY A 59 1.16 -11.71 -7.44
CA GLY A 59 0.14 -11.09 -8.29
C GLY A 59 -1.15 -10.80 -7.56
N GLY A 60 -1.49 -11.62 -6.56
CA GLY A 60 -2.67 -11.38 -5.74
C GLY A 60 -2.60 -10.06 -4.99
N MET A 61 -1.40 -9.68 -4.51
CA MET A 61 -1.23 -8.40 -3.84
C MET A 61 -1.46 -7.24 -4.80
N LEU A 62 -0.93 -7.37 -6.01
CA LEU A 62 -1.14 -6.35 -7.04
C LEU A 62 -2.59 -6.23 -7.42
N MET A 63 -3.29 -7.36 -7.51
CA MET A 63 -4.72 -7.35 -7.83
C MET A 63 -5.54 -6.72 -6.71
N MET A 64 -5.15 -6.92 -5.45
CA MET A 64 -5.83 -6.27 -4.34
C MET A 64 -5.75 -4.76 -4.47
N VAL A 65 -4.56 -4.24 -4.76
CA VAL A 65 -4.38 -2.79 -4.89
C VAL A 65 -5.18 -2.27 -6.09
N ALA A 66 -5.16 -2.99 -7.20
CA ALA A 66 -5.92 -2.60 -8.38
C ALA A 66 -7.42 -2.57 -8.10
N ASP A 67 -7.90 -3.56 -7.35
CA ASP A 67 -9.32 -3.64 -6.99
C ASP A 67 -9.73 -2.44 -6.14
N LEU A 68 -8.91 -2.10 -5.16
CA LEU A 68 -9.17 -0.94 -4.32
C LEU A 68 -9.14 0.36 -5.12
N GLN A 69 -8.23 0.47 -6.07
CA GLN A 69 -8.11 1.65 -6.90
C GLN A 69 -9.40 1.91 -7.68
N LEU A 70 -10.04 0.84 -8.14
CA LEU A 70 -11.29 0.97 -8.88
C LEU A 70 -12.46 1.31 -7.96
N ALA A 71 -12.39 0.94 -6.70
CA ALA A 71 -13.47 1.15 -5.75
C ALA A 71 -13.44 2.51 -5.07
N ILE A 72 -12.33 3.19 -5.13
CA ILE A 72 -12.11 4.48 -4.45
C ILE A 72 -12.40 5.68 -5.40
#